data_9f5c7988b467c2c745dae633d846038d
#
_entry.id   9f5c7988b467c2c745dae633d846038d
#
_cell.length_a   1.000
_cell.length_b   1.000
_cell.length_c   1.000
_cell.angle_alpha   90.00
_cell.angle_beta   90.00
_cell.angle_gamma   90.00
#
_symmetry.space_group_name_H-M   'P 1'
#
loop_
_entity.id
_entity.type
_entity.pdbx_description
1 polymer ?
#
loop_
_entity_poly.entity_id
_entity_poly.type
_entity_poly.pdbx_seq_one_letter_code
_entity_poly.pdbx_strand_id
1 'polypeptide(L)'
;LQDKAQSLQSERNAYAKSMGKAMGEAKARGEDIAPLKAKGEELKKSCLQAEEELGELQNQLENYLSGIPNLPDSEVPSGTSEDDNVEIRRWGEPRQFDFDIKDHVDLGANLGLLDFETAAKITGSRFAVMRGGIARMHRALVQFMLDTHQLEHGYEEINVPYVVNRDSLYGTGQLPKFEEDLFKLEDDRGLYLIPTAEVPVTNIYRDEIVDADQLPVKFTCHTPCFRSEAGSYGKDTRGMIRQHQFEKVEMVQFVKPEDSTEALEQLTGHAEALLQKLGLPYRTVILCGGDIGFSSARTYDIEVWLPSQQRYREIS
;
A
#
# COMPACT_ATOMS: atom_id res chain seq x y z
N LEU A 1 21.82 9.36 -23.15
CA LEU A 1 20.77 9.27 -24.18
C LEU A 1 19.82 10.47 -24.17
N GLN A 2 19.42 10.96 -23.00
CA GLN A 2 18.54 12.13 -22.88
C GLN A 2 19.13 13.37 -23.59
N ASP A 3 20.39 13.70 -23.35
CA ASP A 3 21.07 14.82 -24.03
C ASP A 3 21.15 14.61 -25.54
N LYS A 4 21.38 13.36 -25.99
CA LYS A 4 21.38 13.00 -27.41
C LYS A 4 20.00 13.20 -28.04
N ALA A 5 18.94 12.74 -27.38
CA ALA A 5 17.57 12.91 -27.88
C ALA A 5 17.18 14.39 -27.96
N GLN A 6 17.48 15.20 -26.92
CA GLN A 6 17.24 16.65 -26.90
C GLN A 6 18.04 17.38 -27.99
N SER A 7 19.30 17.01 -28.20
CA SER A 7 20.14 17.59 -29.24
C SER A 7 19.57 17.34 -30.64
N LEU A 8 19.21 16.08 -30.93
CA LEU A 8 18.60 15.67 -32.20
C LEU A 8 17.25 16.38 -32.44
N GLN A 9 16.43 16.49 -31.39
CA GLN A 9 15.15 17.20 -31.47
C GLN A 9 15.35 18.70 -31.77
N SER A 10 16.33 19.33 -31.13
CA SER A 10 16.69 20.74 -31.37
C SER A 10 17.19 20.94 -32.80
N GLU A 11 18.07 20.03 -33.30
CA GLU A 11 18.57 20.07 -34.67
C GLU A 11 17.45 19.89 -35.72
N ARG A 12 16.54 18.93 -35.48
CA ARG A 12 15.35 18.72 -36.33
C ARG A 12 14.48 19.96 -36.38
N ASN A 13 14.21 20.61 -35.25
CA ASN A 13 13.37 21.79 -35.16
C ASN A 13 14.02 22.99 -35.86
N ALA A 14 15.33 23.19 -35.69
CA ALA A 14 16.10 24.22 -36.38
C ALA A 14 16.10 23.99 -37.89
N TYR A 15 16.33 22.75 -38.33
CA TYR A 15 16.30 22.37 -39.74
C TYR A 15 14.90 22.56 -40.34
N ALA A 16 13.84 22.16 -39.68
CA ALA A 16 12.46 22.33 -40.12
C ALA A 16 12.10 23.83 -40.34
N LYS A 17 12.57 24.73 -39.44
CA LYS A 17 12.38 26.17 -39.57
C LYS A 17 13.09 26.75 -40.77
N SER A 18 14.30 26.27 -41.09
CA SER A 18 15.12 26.76 -42.19
C SER A 18 14.76 26.10 -43.54
N MET A 19 14.20 24.88 -43.50
CA MET A 19 13.94 24.06 -44.70
C MET A 19 12.98 24.73 -45.68
N GLY A 20 11.92 25.38 -45.19
CA GLY A 20 10.96 26.09 -46.05
C GLY A 20 11.62 27.16 -46.88
N LYS A 21 12.50 27.97 -46.28
CA LYS A 21 13.27 29.02 -46.96
C LYS A 21 14.29 28.42 -47.92
N ALA A 22 15.07 27.43 -47.45
CA ALA A 22 16.09 26.76 -48.28
C ALA A 22 15.48 26.07 -49.52
N MET A 23 14.32 25.40 -49.37
CA MET A 23 13.60 24.81 -50.51
C MET A 23 13.07 25.84 -51.48
N GLY A 24 12.59 26.99 -50.99
CA GLY A 24 12.16 28.11 -51.85
C GLY A 24 13.32 28.69 -52.68
N GLU A 25 14.46 28.92 -52.05
CA GLU A 25 15.67 29.43 -52.69
C GLU A 25 16.27 28.42 -53.68
N ALA A 26 16.31 27.14 -53.35
CA ALA A 26 16.79 26.08 -54.25
C ALA A 26 15.89 25.94 -55.47
N LYS A 27 14.55 25.96 -55.30
CA LYS A 27 13.60 25.99 -56.43
C LYS A 27 13.79 27.22 -57.37
N ALA A 28 14.00 28.40 -56.78
CA ALA A 28 14.20 29.61 -57.51
C ALA A 28 15.50 29.59 -58.39
N ARG A 29 16.51 28.83 -57.93
CA ARG A 29 17.80 28.63 -58.62
C ARG A 29 17.80 27.42 -59.54
N GLY A 30 16.69 26.67 -59.65
CA GLY A 30 16.61 25.41 -60.40
C GLY A 30 17.42 24.26 -59.85
N GLU A 31 17.79 24.31 -58.55
CA GLU A 31 18.55 23.28 -57.86
C GLU A 31 17.67 22.14 -57.48
N ASP A 32 18.24 20.92 -57.35
CA ASP A 32 17.52 19.74 -56.85
C ASP A 32 17.24 19.85 -55.34
N ILE A 33 15.98 19.72 -54.96
CA ILE A 33 15.51 19.75 -53.55
C ILE A 33 15.52 18.39 -52.90
N ALA A 34 15.82 17.30 -53.61
CA ALA A 34 15.84 15.95 -53.06
C ALA A 34 16.82 15.78 -51.90
N PRO A 35 18.06 16.34 -51.90
CA PRO A 35 18.99 16.29 -50.79
C PRO A 35 18.46 16.94 -49.50
N LEU A 36 17.76 18.08 -49.63
CA LEU A 36 17.16 18.79 -48.49
C LEU A 36 16.04 17.96 -47.83
N LYS A 37 15.21 17.32 -48.66
CA LYS A 37 14.17 16.41 -48.17
C LYS A 37 14.78 15.17 -47.49
N ALA A 38 15.80 14.56 -48.13
CA ALA A 38 16.48 13.39 -47.60
C ALA A 38 17.08 13.67 -46.20
N LYS A 39 17.75 14.82 -46.04
CA LYS A 39 18.28 15.23 -44.72
C LYS A 39 17.18 15.44 -43.68
N GLY A 40 16.04 16.00 -44.06
CA GLY A 40 14.88 16.13 -43.14
C GLY A 40 14.33 14.80 -42.69
N GLU A 41 14.21 13.83 -43.61
CA GLU A 41 13.76 12.48 -43.29
C GLU A 41 14.77 11.70 -42.43
N GLU A 42 16.07 11.86 -42.69
CA GLU A 42 17.14 11.26 -41.86
C GLU A 42 17.11 11.81 -40.44
N LEU A 43 17.01 13.11 -40.23
CA LEU A 43 16.89 13.74 -38.93
C LEU A 43 15.62 13.27 -38.18
N LYS A 44 14.50 13.19 -38.90
CA LYS A 44 13.26 12.67 -38.35
C LYS A 44 13.42 11.22 -37.87
N LYS A 45 14.04 10.36 -38.69
CA LYS A 45 14.29 8.96 -38.35
C LYS A 45 15.23 8.84 -37.16
N SER A 46 16.32 9.63 -37.14
CA SER A 46 17.26 9.63 -35.99
C SER A 46 16.62 10.13 -34.71
N CYS A 47 15.72 11.12 -34.76
CA CYS A 47 14.95 11.57 -33.61
C CYS A 47 14.03 10.45 -33.07
N LEU A 48 13.23 9.83 -33.96
CA LEU A 48 12.33 8.75 -33.54
C LEU A 48 13.08 7.61 -32.93
N GLN A 49 14.22 7.21 -33.51
CA GLN A 49 15.04 6.14 -32.94
C GLN A 49 15.62 6.53 -31.58
N ALA A 50 16.10 7.76 -31.41
CA ALA A 50 16.62 8.21 -30.11
C ALA A 50 15.54 8.38 -29.05
N GLU A 51 14.33 8.77 -29.44
CA GLU A 51 13.15 8.83 -28.54
C GLU A 51 12.71 7.44 -28.11
N GLU A 52 12.72 6.45 -29.01
CA GLU A 52 12.41 5.04 -28.72
C GLU A 52 13.46 4.42 -27.78
N GLU A 53 14.77 4.57 -28.11
CA GLU A 53 15.87 4.11 -27.25
C GLU A 53 15.81 4.75 -25.84
N LEU A 54 15.45 6.05 -25.76
CA LEU A 54 15.30 6.74 -24.49
C LEU A 54 14.11 6.21 -23.70
N GLY A 55 12.96 5.98 -24.34
CA GLY A 55 11.76 5.41 -23.72
C GLY A 55 12.01 4.00 -23.17
N GLU A 56 12.68 3.15 -23.95
CA GLU A 56 13.05 1.81 -23.48
C GLU A 56 13.97 1.86 -22.25
N LEU A 57 14.97 2.74 -22.26
CA LEU A 57 15.89 2.88 -21.12
C LEU A 57 15.22 3.47 -19.89
N GLN A 58 14.30 4.42 -20.07
CA GLN A 58 13.50 4.97 -18.97
C GLN A 58 12.63 3.89 -18.33
N ASN A 59 11.95 3.08 -19.15
CA ASN A 59 11.16 1.95 -18.65
C ASN A 59 12.01 0.92 -17.90
N GLN A 60 13.21 0.61 -18.41
CA GLN A 60 14.13 -0.29 -17.71
C GLN A 60 14.58 0.29 -16.37
N LEU A 61 14.89 1.57 -16.31
CA LEU A 61 15.30 2.26 -15.09
C LEU A 61 14.15 2.30 -14.08
N GLU A 62 12.94 2.60 -14.50
CA GLU A 62 11.75 2.63 -13.65
C GLU A 62 11.45 1.24 -13.07
N ASN A 63 11.49 0.20 -13.91
CA ASN A 63 11.33 -1.19 -13.46
C ASN A 63 12.43 -1.61 -12.47
N TYR A 64 13.66 -1.16 -12.66
CA TYR A 64 14.75 -1.44 -11.72
C TYR A 64 14.54 -0.72 -10.39
N LEU A 65 14.24 0.58 -10.43
CA LEU A 65 14.04 1.41 -9.24
C LEU A 65 12.82 0.98 -8.42
N SER A 66 11.73 0.60 -9.10
CA SER A 66 10.52 0.09 -8.42
C SER A 66 10.73 -1.24 -7.67
N GLY A 67 11.83 -1.94 -7.95
CA GLY A 67 12.24 -3.15 -7.23
C GLY A 67 13.14 -2.89 -6.01
N ILE A 68 13.54 -1.64 -5.75
CA ILE A 68 14.42 -1.27 -4.63
C ILE A 68 13.57 -0.82 -3.44
N PRO A 69 13.75 -1.42 -2.24
CA PRO A 69 13.02 -0.98 -1.05
C PRO A 69 13.40 0.45 -0.64
N ASN A 70 12.53 1.09 0.14
CA ASN A 70 12.83 2.37 0.74
C ASN A 70 14.02 2.28 1.70
N LEU A 71 14.64 3.42 1.98
CA LEU A 71 15.74 3.51 2.96
C LEU A 71 15.15 3.54 4.37
N PRO A 72 15.53 2.59 5.25
CA PRO A 72 15.11 2.60 6.63
C PRO A 72 15.65 3.83 7.37
N ASP A 73 14.87 4.32 8.33
CA ASP A 73 15.31 5.31 9.30
C ASP A 73 16.47 4.79 10.15
N SER A 74 17.31 5.69 10.64
CA SER A 74 18.47 5.36 11.48
C SER A 74 18.13 4.65 12.81
N GLU A 75 16.89 4.75 13.28
CA GLU A 75 16.40 4.10 14.51
C GLU A 75 15.86 2.69 14.26
N VAL A 76 15.74 2.27 12.99
CA VAL A 76 15.31 0.91 12.64
C VAL A 76 16.38 -0.10 13.07
N PRO A 77 16.04 -1.11 13.89
CA PRO A 77 17.00 -2.11 14.34
C PRO A 77 17.58 -2.91 13.16
N SER A 78 18.83 -3.28 13.28
CA SER A 78 19.43 -4.25 12.35
C SER A 78 18.87 -5.63 12.63
N GLY A 79 18.45 -6.35 11.58
CA GLY A 79 17.89 -7.69 11.71
C GLY A 79 17.52 -8.29 10.35
N THR A 80 17.15 -9.57 10.34
CA THR A 80 16.84 -10.34 9.13
C THR A 80 15.45 -10.96 9.12
N SER A 81 14.76 -10.99 10.27
CA SER A 81 13.43 -11.61 10.43
C SER A 81 12.68 -11.00 11.61
N GLU A 82 11.40 -11.40 11.78
CA GLU A 82 10.53 -11.02 12.90
C GLU A 82 11.14 -11.26 14.30
N ASP A 83 12.06 -12.22 14.42
CA ASP A 83 12.74 -12.52 15.68
C ASP A 83 13.71 -11.41 16.13
N ASP A 84 14.12 -10.53 15.22
CA ASP A 84 15.02 -9.41 15.48
C ASP A 84 14.25 -8.09 15.78
N ASN A 85 12.92 -8.13 15.78
CA ASN A 85 12.09 -6.98 16.13
C ASN A 85 12.25 -6.62 17.60
N VAL A 86 12.21 -5.33 17.93
CA VAL A 86 12.49 -4.85 19.28
C VAL A 86 11.22 -4.33 19.94
N GLU A 87 10.87 -4.87 21.10
CA GLU A 87 9.79 -4.36 21.93
C GLU A 87 10.15 -2.98 22.49
N ILE A 88 9.32 -1.97 22.22
CA ILE A 88 9.52 -0.59 22.65
C ILE A 88 8.54 -0.17 23.76
N ARG A 89 7.36 -0.77 23.80
CA ARG A 89 6.30 -0.48 24.78
C ARG A 89 5.50 -1.73 25.10
N ARG A 90 4.97 -1.77 26.32
CA ARG A 90 4.01 -2.80 26.75
C ARG A 90 2.97 -2.19 27.67
N TRP A 91 1.73 -2.63 27.55
CA TRP A 91 0.64 -2.21 28.43
C TRP A 91 -0.22 -3.40 28.86
N GLY A 92 -0.67 -3.35 30.11
CA GLY A 92 -1.53 -4.36 30.70
C GLY A 92 -0.79 -5.65 31.05
N GLU A 93 -1.40 -6.43 31.95
CA GLU A 93 -0.88 -7.73 32.37
C GLU A 93 -1.74 -8.85 31.80
N PRO A 94 -1.13 -9.90 31.17
CA PRO A 94 -1.84 -11.08 30.71
C PRO A 94 -2.65 -11.72 31.85
N ARG A 95 -3.97 -11.82 31.65
CA ARG A 95 -4.84 -12.43 32.64
C ARG A 95 -4.48 -13.90 32.84
N GLN A 96 -4.37 -14.33 34.09
CA GLN A 96 -4.25 -15.74 34.48
C GLN A 96 -5.64 -16.34 34.62
N PHE A 97 -5.81 -17.60 34.18
CA PHE A 97 -7.05 -18.33 34.23
C PHE A 97 -6.83 -19.61 35.04
N ASP A 98 -7.83 -20.00 35.84
CA ASP A 98 -7.86 -21.21 36.64
C ASP A 98 -8.63 -22.37 35.96
N PHE A 99 -8.89 -22.22 34.67
CA PHE A 99 -9.59 -23.17 33.80
C PHE A 99 -8.88 -23.34 32.47
N ASP A 100 -9.25 -24.40 31.72
CA ASP A 100 -8.70 -24.66 30.38
C ASP A 100 -9.14 -23.59 29.39
N ILE A 101 -8.16 -22.88 28.85
CA ILE A 101 -8.37 -21.78 27.89
C ILE A 101 -8.72 -22.34 26.52
N LYS A 102 -9.82 -21.88 25.93
CA LYS A 102 -10.23 -22.21 24.58
C LYS A 102 -9.89 -21.04 23.64
N ASP A 103 -9.49 -21.38 22.42
CA ASP A 103 -9.29 -20.37 21.37
C ASP A 103 -10.63 -19.88 20.79
N HIS A 104 -10.54 -18.88 19.92
CA HIS A 104 -11.72 -18.26 19.28
C HIS A 104 -12.50 -19.26 18.39
N VAL A 105 -11.83 -20.26 17.80
CA VAL A 105 -12.48 -21.29 16.98
C VAL A 105 -13.38 -22.16 17.84
N ASP A 106 -12.83 -22.68 18.94
CA ASP A 106 -13.58 -23.55 19.86
C ASP A 106 -14.72 -22.79 20.54
N LEU A 107 -14.48 -21.52 20.94
CA LEU A 107 -15.53 -20.69 21.52
C LEU A 107 -16.64 -20.40 20.51
N GLY A 108 -16.28 -20.02 19.28
CA GLY A 108 -17.23 -19.71 18.22
C GLY A 108 -18.04 -20.92 17.78
N ALA A 109 -17.39 -22.08 17.66
CA ALA A 109 -18.05 -23.36 17.31
C ALA A 109 -19.01 -23.79 18.44
N ASN A 110 -18.59 -23.74 19.69
CA ASN A 110 -19.45 -24.11 20.84
C ASN A 110 -20.71 -23.23 20.95
N LEU A 111 -20.62 -21.98 20.55
CA LEU A 111 -21.74 -21.04 20.51
C LEU A 111 -22.61 -21.20 19.24
N GLY A 112 -22.10 -21.89 18.21
CA GLY A 112 -22.75 -21.96 16.88
C GLY A 112 -22.80 -20.62 16.14
N LEU A 113 -21.90 -19.68 16.49
CA LEU A 113 -21.93 -18.30 15.99
C LEU A 113 -20.77 -17.96 15.05
N LEU A 114 -19.75 -18.82 14.95
CA LEU A 114 -18.63 -18.70 14.01
C LEU A 114 -18.55 -20.01 13.20
N ASP A 115 -18.68 -19.90 11.89
CA ASP A 115 -18.91 -21.06 11.02
C ASP A 115 -17.94 -21.02 9.81
N PHE A 116 -16.89 -21.81 9.92
CA PHE A 116 -15.88 -21.97 8.86
C PHE A 116 -16.27 -22.94 7.78
N GLU A 117 -17.10 -23.95 8.11
CA GLU A 117 -17.56 -24.94 7.12
C GLU A 117 -18.50 -24.32 6.10
N THR A 118 -19.45 -23.51 6.56
CA THR A 118 -20.33 -22.74 5.66
C THR A 118 -19.51 -21.75 4.82
N ALA A 119 -18.51 -21.08 5.40
CA ALA A 119 -17.64 -20.18 4.65
C ALA A 119 -16.85 -20.95 3.55
N ALA A 120 -16.30 -22.12 3.88
CA ALA A 120 -15.59 -22.97 2.93
C ALA A 120 -16.51 -23.45 1.78
N LYS A 121 -17.78 -23.76 2.08
CA LYS A 121 -18.78 -24.11 1.07
C LYS A 121 -19.11 -22.96 0.12
N ILE A 122 -19.16 -21.72 0.63
CA ILE A 122 -19.52 -20.52 -0.15
C ILE A 122 -18.36 -20.08 -1.03
N THR A 123 -17.13 -20.07 -0.47
CA THR A 123 -15.99 -19.44 -1.13
C THR A 123 -14.74 -20.32 -1.12
N GLY A 124 -14.35 -20.86 0.06
CA GLY A 124 -13.12 -21.62 0.25
C GLY A 124 -12.59 -21.51 1.67
N SER A 125 -11.36 -21.98 1.89
CA SER A 125 -10.66 -21.84 3.16
C SER A 125 -10.29 -20.38 3.45
N ARG A 126 -9.95 -20.07 4.72
CA ARG A 126 -9.54 -18.74 5.17
C ARG A 126 -10.62 -17.65 4.99
N PHE A 127 -11.89 -18.06 5.05
CA PHE A 127 -13.05 -17.18 5.18
C PHE A 127 -13.85 -17.59 6.41
N ALA A 128 -14.66 -16.70 6.94
CA ALA A 128 -15.48 -16.94 8.11
C ALA A 128 -16.92 -16.44 7.89
N VAL A 129 -17.91 -17.19 8.43
CA VAL A 129 -19.28 -16.72 8.55
C VAL A 129 -19.55 -16.45 10.04
N MET A 130 -19.88 -15.22 10.36
CA MET A 130 -20.27 -14.79 11.69
C MET A 130 -21.79 -14.71 11.81
N ARG A 131 -22.35 -15.15 12.93
CA ARG A 131 -23.80 -15.13 13.18
C ARG A 131 -24.13 -14.45 14.49
N GLY A 132 -25.35 -13.93 14.60
CA GLY A 132 -25.96 -13.47 15.86
C GLY A 132 -25.08 -12.51 16.66
N GLY A 133 -24.73 -12.93 17.86
CA GLY A 133 -23.93 -12.13 18.80
C GLY A 133 -22.53 -11.80 18.31
N ILE A 134 -21.84 -12.72 17.64
CA ILE A 134 -20.49 -12.46 17.09
C ILE A 134 -20.55 -11.45 15.95
N ALA A 135 -21.49 -11.59 15.01
CA ALA A 135 -21.66 -10.59 13.96
C ALA A 135 -22.02 -9.20 14.51
N ARG A 136 -22.83 -9.15 15.58
CA ARG A 136 -23.16 -7.88 16.26
C ARG A 136 -21.92 -7.29 16.95
N MET A 137 -21.12 -8.11 17.61
CA MET A 137 -19.88 -7.68 18.28
C MET A 137 -18.87 -7.14 17.26
N HIS A 138 -18.69 -7.83 16.14
CA HIS A 138 -17.85 -7.37 15.03
C HIS A 138 -18.23 -5.94 14.57
N ARG A 139 -19.51 -5.74 14.27
CA ARG A 139 -20.01 -4.40 13.89
C ARG A 139 -19.84 -3.36 15.00
N ALA A 140 -20.04 -3.77 16.27
CA ALA A 140 -19.88 -2.86 17.41
C ALA A 140 -18.41 -2.43 17.58
N LEU A 141 -17.45 -3.32 17.35
CA LEU A 141 -16.01 -2.99 17.35
C LEU A 141 -15.65 -2.00 16.24
N VAL A 142 -16.18 -2.21 15.03
CA VAL A 142 -15.98 -1.26 13.91
C VAL A 142 -16.48 0.13 14.31
N GLN A 143 -17.72 0.22 14.80
CA GLN A 143 -18.29 1.50 15.21
C GLN A 143 -17.52 2.14 16.35
N PHE A 144 -17.13 1.36 17.36
CA PHE A 144 -16.33 1.84 18.49
C PHE A 144 -14.99 2.45 18.04
N MET A 145 -14.29 1.80 17.11
CA MET A 145 -13.02 2.28 16.57
C MET A 145 -13.20 3.58 15.78
N LEU A 146 -14.17 3.62 14.86
CA LEU A 146 -14.48 4.82 14.07
C LEU A 146 -14.88 6.00 14.94
N ASP A 147 -15.82 5.80 15.87
CA ASP A 147 -16.30 6.86 16.76
C ASP A 147 -15.15 7.40 17.64
N THR A 148 -14.27 6.52 18.14
CA THR A 148 -13.11 6.93 18.94
C THR A 148 -12.15 7.77 18.11
N HIS A 149 -11.84 7.35 16.89
CA HIS A 149 -10.92 8.10 16.03
C HIS A 149 -11.48 9.46 15.62
N GLN A 150 -12.79 9.55 15.34
CA GLN A 150 -13.42 10.82 15.01
C GLN A 150 -13.52 11.76 16.22
N LEU A 151 -14.09 11.25 17.33
CA LEU A 151 -14.49 12.09 18.46
C LEU A 151 -13.31 12.47 19.38
N GLU A 152 -12.29 11.60 19.50
CA GLU A 152 -11.20 11.79 20.44
C GLU A 152 -9.86 12.10 19.74
N HIS A 153 -9.62 11.56 18.54
CA HIS A 153 -8.35 11.69 17.84
C HIS A 153 -8.37 12.67 16.67
N GLY A 154 -9.57 13.21 16.32
CA GLY A 154 -9.73 14.25 15.32
C GLY A 154 -9.56 13.79 13.88
N TYR A 155 -9.86 12.53 13.58
CA TYR A 155 -9.91 12.04 12.21
C TYR A 155 -11.25 12.38 11.55
N GLU A 156 -11.22 12.66 10.25
CA GLU A 156 -12.40 12.71 9.41
C GLU A 156 -12.69 11.29 8.88
N GLU A 157 -13.93 10.81 9.07
CA GLU A 157 -14.37 9.55 8.50
C GLU A 157 -14.65 9.71 7.01
N ILE A 158 -14.07 8.83 6.19
CA ILE A 158 -14.30 8.79 4.75
C ILE A 158 -14.73 7.38 4.32
N ASN A 159 -15.44 7.31 3.21
CA ASN A 159 -15.83 6.05 2.58
C ASN A 159 -15.21 5.99 1.18
N VAL A 160 -14.43 4.96 0.92
CA VAL A 160 -13.61 4.81 -0.28
C VAL A 160 -14.02 3.60 -1.12
N PRO A 161 -13.71 3.56 -2.42
CA PRO A 161 -13.93 2.37 -3.25
C PRO A 161 -13.10 1.18 -2.77
N TYR A 162 -13.68 -0.03 -2.84
CA TYR A 162 -13.01 -1.30 -2.52
C TYR A 162 -12.35 -1.95 -3.74
N VAL A 163 -12.52 -1.34 -4.90
CA VAL A 163 -11.90 -1.74 -6.16
C VAL A 163 -11.05 -0.57 -6.65
N VAL A 164 -9.79 -0.82 -6.92
CA VAL A 164 -8.81 0.22 -7.32
C VAL A 164 -8.11 -0.16 -8.62
N ASN A 165 -7.54 0.85 -9.28
CA ASN A 165 -6.71 0.66 -10.46
C ASN A 165 -5.26 0.32 -10.11
N ARG A 166 -4.49 -0.09 -11.12
CA ARG A 166 -3.08 -0.44 -11.00
C ARG A 166 -2.23 0.69 -10.42
N ASP A 167 -2.49 1.93 -10.85
CA ASP A 167 -1.70 3.09 -10.44
C ASP A 167 -1.84 3.38 -8.94
N SER A 168 -3.02 3.13 -8.37
CA SER A 168 -3.23 3.26 -6.93
C SER A 168 -2.42 2.24 -6.12
N LEU A 169 -2.31 1.00 -6.60
CA LEU A 169 -1.49 -0.04 -5.98
C LEU A 169 0.02 0.21 -6.17
N TYR A 170 0.40 0.82 -7.27
CA TYR A 170 1.77 1.26 -7.49
C TYR A 170 2.12 2.43 -6.55
N GLY A 171 1.21 3.39 -6.38
CA GLY A 171 1.40 4.56 -5.52
C GLY A 171 1.63 4.24 -4.03
N THR A 172 1.18 3.08 -3.56
CA THR A 172 1.38 2.61 -2.18
C THR A 172 2.32 1.39 -2.09
N GLY A 173 3.03 1.05 -3.18
CA GLY A 173 4.12 0.08 -3.18
C GLY A 173 3.71 -1.40 -3.19
N GLN A 174 2.43 -1.73 -3.38
CA GLN A 174 2.00 -3.12 -3.55
C GLN A 174 2.42 -3.66 -4.92
N LEU A 175 2.37 -2.84 -5.96
CA LEU A 175 2.87 -3.20 -7.29
C LEU A 175 4.22 -2.52 -7.56
N PRO A 176 5.06 -3.18 -8.39
CA PRO A 176 4.85 -4.47 -9.07
C PRO A 176 5.15 -5.70 -8.21
N LYS A 177 5.82 -5.54 -7.07
CA LYS A 177 6.50 -6.62 -6.32
C LYS A 177 5.54 -7.66 -5.73
N PHE A 178 4.38 -7.23 -5.23
CA PHE A 178 3.45 -8.05 -4.47
C PHE A 178 2.16 -8.38 -5.24
N GLU A 179 2.19 -8.43 -6.59
CA GLU A 179 1.01 -8.72 -7.39
C GLU A 179 0.38 -10.08 -7.06
N GLU A 180 1.18 -11.07 -6.64
CA GLU A 180 0.71 -12.40 -6.26
C GLU A 180 -0.15 -12.41 -4.98
N ASP A 181 0.02 -11.39 -4.12
CA ASP A 181 -0.77 -11.23 -2.89
C ASP A 181 -2.10 -10.51 -3.11
N LEU A 182 -2.38 -10.07 -4.33
CA LEU A 182 -3.57 -9.31 -4.67
C LEU A 182 -4.63 -10.15 -5.37
N PHE A 183 -5.91 -9.80 -5.14
CA PHE A 183 -7.03 -10.29 -5.94
C PHE A 183 -7.26 -9.37 -7.13
N LYS A 184 -6.83 -9.82 -8.32
CA LYS A 184 -7.04 -9.13 -9.59
C LYS A 184 -8.35 -9.56 -10.21
N LEU A 185 -9.13 -8.62 -10.72
CA LEU A 185 -10.35 -8.92 -11.45
C LEU A 185 -10.01 -9.39 -12.87
N GLU A 186 -10.70 -10.41 -13.34
CA GLU A 186 -10.56 -10.94 -14.71
C GLU A 186 -11.33 -10.06 -15.70
N ASP A 187 -10.87 -8.82 -15.87
CA ASP A 187 -11.40 -7.90 -16.87
C ASP A 187 -10.28 -7.08 -17.53
N ASP A 188 -10.59 -6.44 -18.66
CA ASP A 188 -9.61 -5.66 -19.43
C ASP A 188 -9.25 -4.31 -18.78
N ARG A 189 -9.87 -3.96 -17.64
CA ARG A 189 -9.67 -2.67 -16.95
C ARG A 189 -8.48 -2.67 -16.01
N GLY A 190 -7.93 -3.84 -15.68
CA GLY A 190 -6.79 -3.97 -14.76
C GLY A 190 -7.11 -3.51 -13.33
N LEU A 191 -8.30 -3.89 -12.83
CA LEU A 191 -8.78 -3.55 -11.49
C LEU A 191 -8.46 -4.66 -10.48
N TYR A 192 -8.37 -4.26 -9.21
CA TYR A 192 -8.03 -5.14 -8.08
C TYR A 192 -8.94 -4.86 -6.91
N LEU A 193 -9.22 -5.87 -6.08
CA LEU A 193 -9.76 -5.68 -4.74
C LEU A 193 -8.66 -5.11 -3.84
N ILE A 194 -9.02 -4.19 -2.95
CA ILE A 194 -8.05 -3.55 -2.05
C ILE A 194 -7.49 -4.53 -1.01
N PRO A 195 -6.17 -4.59 -0.80
CA PRO A 195 -5.57 -5.35 0.30
C PRO A 195 -5.62 -4.59 1.64
N THR A 196 -5.86 -3.29 1.59
CA THR A 196 -5.93 -2.34 2.71
C THR A 196 -6.59 -1.04 2.23
N ALA A 197 -7.29 -0.35 3.10
CA ALA A 197 -7.85 0.96 2.80
C ALA A 197 -6.77 2.05 2.62
N GLU A 198 -5.55 1.82 3.09
CA GLU A 198 -4.39 2.67 2.81
C GLU A 198 -4.29 3.00 1.31
N VAL A 199 -4.51 1.99 0.44
CA VAL A 199 -4.39 2.18 -1.01
C VAL A 199 -5.31 3.29 -1.54
N PRO A 200 -6.64 3.20 -1.43
CA PRO A 200 -7.49 4.28 -1.94
C PRO A 200 -7.34 5.58 -1.17
N VAL A 201 -7.13 5.54 0.15
CA VAL A 201 -7.03 6.75 0.97
C VAL A 201 -5.77 7.55 0.64
N THR A 202 -4.61 6.91 0.58
CA THR A 202 -3.34 7.58 0.26
C THR A 202 -3.36 8.19 -1.14
N ASN A 203 -4.01 7.50 -2.10
CA ASN A 203 -4.11 7.98 -3.48
C ASN A 203 -5.11 9.13 -3.70
N ILE A 204 -5.84 9.59 -2.68
CA ILE A 204 -6.67 10.82 -2.76
C ILE A 204 -5.81 12.00 -3.19
N TYR A 205 -4.58 12.09 -2.71
CA TYR A 205 -3.65 13.18 -3.04
C TYR A 205 -2.57 12.80 -4.05
N ARG A 206 -2.73 11.66 -4.76
CA ARG A 206 -1.78 11.30 -5.82
C ARG A 206 -1.81 12.34 -6.93
N ASP A 207 -0.61 12.80 -7.35
CA ASP A 207 -0.40 13.82 -8.40
C ASP A 207 -0.99 15.20 -8.05
N GLU A 208 -1.28 15.47 -6.76
CA GLU A 208 -1.78 16.74 -6.28
C GLU A 208 -0.72 17.47 -5.44
N ILE A 209 -0.77 18.80 -5.48
CA ILE A 209 0.03 19.67 -4.60
C ILE A 209 -0.90 20.18 -3.51
N VAL A 210 -0.69 19.73 -2.28
CA VAL A 210 -1.48 20.13 -1.13
C VAL A 210 -0.85 21.38 -0.49
N ASP A 211 -1.67 22.40 -0.21
CA ASP A 211 -1.21 23.59 0.48
C ASP A 211 -0.79 23.26 1.92
N ALA A 212 0.33 23.83 2.35
CA ALA A 212 0.92 23.52 3.66
C ALA A 212 0.06 23.92 4.86
N ASP A 213 -0.87 24.85 4.69
CA ASP A 213 -1.83 25.28 5.70
C ASP A 213 -3.04 24.32 5.85
N GLN A 214 -3.22 23.39 4.92
CA GLN A 214 -4.20 22.32 5.03
C GLN A 214 -3.70 21.13 5.84
N LEU A 215 -2.40 21.02 6.08
CA LEU A 215 -1.80 19.94 6.84
C LEU A 215 -1.78 20.21 8.36
N PRO A 216 -1.95 19.20 9.21
CA PRO A 216 -2.16 17.79 8.89
C PRO A 216 -3.58 17.46 8.42
N VAL A 217 -3.72 16.52 7.47
CA VAL A 217 -5.00 15.90 7.14
C VAL A 217 -5.02 14.49 7.72
N LYS A 218 -6.11 14.13 8.40
CA LYS A 218 -6.27 12.84 9.08
C LYS A 218 -7.56 12.17 8.66
N PHE A 219 -7.46 11.02 7.99
CA PHE A 219 -8.60 10.23 7.58
C PHE A 219 -8.68 8.90 8.32
N THR A 220 -9.91 8.48 8.65
CA THR A 220 -10.21 7.11 9.09
C THR A 220 -11.31 6.52 8.24
N CYS A 221 -11.25 5.23 7.98
CA CYS A 221 -12.31 4.51 7.28
C CYS A 221 -12.34 3.04 7.67
N HIS A 222 -13.51 2.42 7.51
CA HIS A 222 -13.68 0.99 7.64
C HIS A 222 -13.89 0.36 6.27
N THR A 223 -13.13 -0.68 5.97
CA THR A 223 -13.29 -1.44 4.71
C THR A 223 -13.04 -2.92 4.92
N PRO A 224 -13.67 -3.81 4.10
CA PRO A 224 -13.11 -5.13 3.87
C PRO A 224 -11.75 -4.98 3.18
N CYS A 225 -10.85 -5.92 3.48
CA CYS A 225 -9.53 -6.04 2.88
C CYS A 225 -9.36 -7.44 2.33
N PHE A 226 -8.67 -7.57 1.19
CA PHE A 226 -8.55 -8.82 0.47
C PHE A 226 -7.09 -9.14 0.17
N ARG A 227 -6.59 -10.29 0.67
CA ARG A 227 -5.21 -10.75 0.45
C ARG A 227 -5.20 -12.22 0.04
N SER A 228 -4.49 -12.54 -1.04
CA SER A 228 -4.37 -13.95 -1.50
C SER A 228 -3.43 -14.77 -0.62
N GLU A 229 -2.62 -14.12 0.23
CA GLU A 229 -1.73 -14.77 1.19
C GLU A 229 -0.78 -15.79 0.52
N ALA A 230 -0.24 -15.44 -0.66
CA ALA A 230 0.56 -16.34 -1.50
C ALA A 230 1.81 -16.86 -0.79
N GLY A 231 2.44 -16.05 0.07
CA GLY A 231 3.64 -16.41 0.84
C GLY A 231 3.38 -17.18 2.15
N SER A 232 2.12 -17.39 2.55
CA SER A 232 1.77 -17.91 3.88
C SER A 232 1.23 -19.35 3.88
N TYR A 233 1.65 -20.17 2.92
CA TYR A 233 1.18 -21.55 2.80
C TYR A 233 1.46 -22.35 4.09
N GLY A 234 0.41 -22.94 4.67
CA GLY A 234 0.51 -23.76 5.90
C GLY A 234 0.63 -22.98 7.20
N LYS A 235 0.78 -21.65 7.20
CA LYS A 235 0.83 -20.83 8.41
C LYS A 235 -0.57 -20.38 8.84
N ASP A 236 -0.87 -20.42 10.14
CA ASP A 236 -2.10 -19.93 10.76
C ASP A 236 -3.39 -20.31 10.00
N THR A 237 -3.48 -21.57 9.57
CA THR A 237 -4.60 -22.06 8.73
C THR A 237 -5.89 -22.25 9.52
N ARG A 238 -5.83 -22.26 10.87
CA ARG A 238 -6.97 -22.43 11.76
C ARG A 238 -7.49 -21.07 12.24
N GLY A 239 -8.78 -20.84 12.05
CA GLY A 239 -9.49 -19.69 12.61
C GLY A 239 -9.35 -18.42 11.81
N MET A 240 -9.32 -17.27 12.52
CA MET A 240 -9.42 -15.93 11.94
C MET A 240 -8.10 -15.15 11.95
N ILE A 241 -6.98 -15.78 12.34
CA ILE A 241 -5.71 -15.05 12.47
C ILE A 241 -5.19 -14.63 11.09
N ARG A 242 -5.39 -15.47 10.07
CA ARG A 242 -4.96 -15.18 8.70
C ARG A 242 -6.07 -15.53 7.71
N GLN A 243 -6.66 -14.51 7.13
CA GLN A 243 -7.83 -14.63 6.26
C GLN A 243 -7.61 -13.99 4.89
N HIS A 244 -8.26 -14.51 3.85
CA HIS A 244 -8.30 -13.89 2.52
C HIS A 244 -9.18 -12.66 2.48
N GLN A 245 -10.18 -12.59 3.37
CA GLN A 245 -11.02 -11.41 3.58
C GLN A 245 -11.12 -11.13 5.07
N PHE A 246 -10.82 -9.90 5.45
CA PHE A 246 -10.96 -9.38 6.82
C PHE A 246 -11.41 -7.93 6.79
N GLU A 247 -11.79 -7.41 7.94
CA GLU A 247 -12.22 -6.02 8.08
C GLU A 247 -11.15 -5.24 8.83
N LYS A 248 -10.93 -3.97 8.42
CA LYS A 248 -9.96 -3.09 9.06
C LYS A 248 -10.53 -1.67 9.17
N VAL A 249 -10.34 -1.06 10.33
CA VAL A 249 -10.47 0.39 10.51
C VAL A 249 -9.09 0.99 10.30
N GLU A 250 -8.95 1.74 9.25
CA GLU A 250 -7.70 2.35 8.81
C GLU A 250 -7.56 3.77 9.32
N MET A 251 -6.33 4.18 9.60
CA MET A 251 -5.97 5.56 9.90
C MET A 251 -4.86 6.00 8.97
N VAL A 252 -5.04 7.12 8.26
CA VAL A 252 -4.03 7.71 7.39
C VAL A 252 -3.85 9.17 7.75
N GLN A 253 -2.60 9.62 7.88
CA GLN A 253 -2.27 11.01 8.11
C GLN A 253 -1.36 11.54 6.99
N PHE A 254 -1.71 12.70 6.46
CA PHE A 254 -0.86 13.47 5.56
C PHE A 254 -0.28 14.62 6.37
N VAL A 255 1.03 14.65 6.49
CA VAL A 255 1.76 15.61 7.32
C VAL A 255 2.94 16.21 6.55
N LYS A 256 3.54 17.26 7.06
CA LYS A 256 4.80 17.75 6.53
C LYS A 256 5.92 16.74 6.80
N PRO A 257 6.94 16.64 5.95
CA PRO A 257 8.04 15.68 6.13
C PRO A 257 8.72 15.77 7.50
N GLU A 258 8.91 16.99 8.02
CA GLU A 258 9.51 17.25 9.34
C GLU A 258 8.67 16.73 10.51
N ASP A 259 7.36 16.60 10.33
CA ASP A 259 6.42 16.15 11.36
C ASP A 259 6.15 14.63 11.31
N SER A 260 6.70 13.92 10.32
CA SER A 260 6.38 12.52 10.02
C SER A 260 6.65 11.56 11.19
N THR A 261 7.77 11.73 11.89
CA THR A 261 8.13 10.89 13.04
C THR A 261 7.15 11.06 14.20
N GLU A 262 6.80 12.31 14.52
CA GLU A 262 5.82 12.60 15.58
C GLU A 262 4.42 12.10 15.20
N ALA A 263 4.03 12.25 13.94
CA ALA A 263 2.76 11.75 13.43
C ALA A 263 2.65 10.22 13.52
N LEU A 264 3.74 9.48 13.26
CA LEU A 264 3.78 8.03 13.43
C LEU A 264 3.59 7.64 14.91
N GLU A 265 4.26 8.32 15.84
CA GLU A 265 4.06 8.09 17.29
C GLU A 265 2.63 8.37 17.74
N GLN A 266 2.03 9.46 17.28
CA GLN A 266 0.63 9.79 17.54
C GLN A 266 -0.32 8.73 16.97
N LEU A 267 -0.13 8.32 15.72
CA LEU A 267 -0.96 7.31 15.06
C LEU A 267 -0.90 5.98 15.81
N THR A 268 0.30 5.55 16.18
CA THR A 268 0.51 4.34 17.00
C THR A 268 -0.20 4.46 18.35
N GLY A 269 -0.06 5.60 19.03
CA GLY A 269 -0.76 5.87 20.30
C GLY A 269 -2.29 5.86 20.17
N HIS A 270 -2.84 6.30 19.04
CA HIS A 270 -4.27 6.23 18.75
C HIS A 270 -4.77 4.78 18.63
N ALA A 271 -3.99 3.90 18.00
CA ALA A 271 -4.30 2.47 17.92
C ALA A 271 -4.18 1.80 19.30
N GLU A 272 -3.11 2.10 20.05
CA GLU A 272 -2.92 1.62 21.41
C GLU A 272 -4.08 2.01 22.35
N ALA A 273 -4.61 3.21 22.22
CA ALA A 273 -5.74 3.71 23.01
C ALA A 273 -6.99 2.85 22.86
N LEU A 274 -7.24 2.27 21.69
CA LEU A 274 -8.36 1.34 21.47
C LEU A 274 -8.21 0.08 22.33
N LEU A 275 -7.00 -0.48 22.36
CA LEU A 275 -6.70 -1.69 23.14
C LEU A 275 -6.80 -1.44 24.64
N GLN A 276 -6.32 -0.25 25.09
CA GLN A 276 -6.45 0.17 26.48
C GLN A 276 -7.92 0.29 26.89
N LYS A 277 -8.75 0.90 26.06
CA LYS A 277 -10.20 1.02 26.28
C LYS A 277 -10.89 -0.35 26.31
N LEU A 278 -10.42 -1.31 25.53
CA LEU A 278 -10.90 -2.70 25.52
C LEU A 278 -10.31 -3.54 26.66
N GLY A 279 -9.32 -3.04 27.39
CA GLY A 279 -8.64 -3.77 28.46
C GLY A 279 -7.81 -4.95 27.97
N LEU A 280 -7.28 -4.88 26.76
CA LEU A 280 -6.50 -5.94 26.11
C LEU A 280 -5.00 -5.68 26.31
N PRO A 281 -4.27 -6.58 26.99
CA PRO A 281 -2.81 -6.47 27.10
C PRO A 281 -2.14 -6.55 25.74
N TYR A 282 -1.21 -5.63 25.47
CA TYR A 282 -0.50 -5.56 24.20
C TYR A 282 0.98 -5.19 24.42
N ARG A 283 1.76 -5.38 23.38
CA ARG A 283 3.09 -4.78 23.24
C ARG A 283 3.19 -4.09 21.87
N THR A 284 4.04 -3.09 21.77
CA THR A 284 4.42 -2.43 20.53
C THR A 284 5.87 -2.76 20.22
N VAL A 285 6.14 -3.21 19.02
CA VAL A 285 7.48 -3.55 18.55
C VAL A 285 7.87 -2.65 17.37
N ILE A 286 9.12 -2.24 17.30
CA ILE A 286 9.70 -1.64 16.10
C ILE A 286 10.26 -2.75 15.23
N LEU A 287 9.88 -2.76 13.96
CA LEU A 287 10.35 -3.76 13.01
C LEU A 287 11.81 -3.52 12.63
N CYS A 288 12.58 -4.59 12.51
CA CYS A 288 13.96 -4.55 12.03
C CYS A 288 14.04 -4.41 10.50
N GLY A 289 15.23 -4.12 9.99
CA GLY A 289 15.46 -3.91 8.55
C GLY A 289 15.11 -5.10 7.65
N GLY A 290 15.05 -6.33 8.19
CA GLY A 290 14.67 -7.53 7.45
C GLY A 290 13.16 -7.81 7.43
N ASP A 291 12.39 -7.15 8.31
CA ASP A 291 10.95 -7.35 8.48
C ASP A 291 10.11 -6.10 8.13
N ILE A 292 10.74 -4.95 8.04
CA ILE A 292 10.08 -3.68 7.68
C ILE A 292 9.44 -3.74 6.29
N GLY A 293 8.26 -3.13 6.14
CA GLY A 293 7.54 -3.04 4.87
C GLY A 293 8.38 -2.38 3.77
N PHE A 294 8.25 -2.88 2.55
CA PHE A 294 9.03 -2.48 1.37
C PHE A 294 9.10 -0.96 1.14
N SER A 295 7.99 -0.25 1.36
CA SER A 295 7.87 1.20 1.13
C SER A 295 8.09 2.02 2.39
N SER A 296 8.24 1.38 3.56
CA SER A 296 8.30 2.07 4.84
C SER A 296 9.71 2.55 5.16
N ALA A 297 9.80 3.70 5.84
CA ALA A 297 11.04 4.16 6.47
C ALA A 297 11.15 3.66 7.92
N ARG A 298 10.02 3.51 8.62
CA ARG A 298 9.90 2.96 9.98
C ARG A 298 8.52 2.34 10.14
N THR A 299 8.44 1.21 10.82
CA THR A 299 7.18 0.51 11.10
C THR A 299 7.12 0.08 12.55
N TYR A 300 5.96 0.24 13.16
CA TYR A 300 5.60 -0.34 14.44
C TYR A 300 4.48 -1.35 14.23
N ASP A 301 4.61 -2.53 14.84
CA ASP A 301 3.52 -3.47 14.98
C ASP A 301 2.98 -3.44 16.40
N ILE A 302 1.67 -3.54 16.52
CA ILE A 302 0.98 -3.71 17.79
C ILE A 302 0.51 -5.15 17.87
N GLU A 303 0.93 -5.84 18.94
CA GLU A 303 0.64 -7.24 19.17
C GLU A 303 -0.17 -7.41 20.45
N VAL A 304 -1.32 -8.10 20.40
CA VAL A 304 -2.13 -8.43 21.56
C VAL A 304 -1.81 -9.81 22.11
N TRP A 305 -1.91 -9.96 23.44
CA TRP A 305 -1.74 -11.24 24.09
C TRP A 305 -2.88 -12.20 23.74
N LEU A 306 -2.55 -13.36 23.20
CA LEU A 306 -3.48 -14.46 22.99
C LEU A 306 -3.30 -15.54 24.05
N PRO A 307 -4.22 -15.66 25.03
CA PRO A 307 -4.08 -16.61 26.14
C PRO A 307 -3.97 -18.06 25.69
N SER A 308 -4.71 -18.47 24.66
CA SER A 308 -4.69 -19.84 24.13
C SER A 308 -3.37 -20.24 23.48
N GLN A 309 -2.60 -19.25 22.98
CA GLN A 309 -1.29 -19.44 22.35
C GLN A 309 -0.12 -19.10 23.29
N GLN A 310 -0.40 -18.46 24.42
CA GLN A 310 0.60 -17.98 25.38
C GLN A 310 1.65 -17.07 24.72
N ARG A 311 1.22 -16.23 23.78
CA ARG A 311 2.09 -15.29 23.07
C ARG A 311 1.35 -14.06 22.56
N TYR A 312 2.10 -13.03 22.25
CA TYR A 312 1.63 -11.86 21.55
C TYR A 312 1.47 -12.15 20.05
N ARG A 313 0.45 -11.57 19.43
CA ARG A 313 0.13 -11.70 18.00
C ARG A 313 -0.21 -10.35 17.45
N GLU A 314 0.35 -10.05 16.28
CA GLU A 314 0.09 -8.84 15.52
C GLU A 314 -1.40 -8.66 15.21
N ILE A 315 -1.87 -7.44 15.40
CA ILE A 315 -3.21 -7.00 15.02
C ILE A 315 -3.19 -5.69 14.21
N SER A 316 -2.04 -5.03 14.10
CA SER A 316 -1.84 -3.82 13.31
C SER A 316 -0.38 -3.71 12.88
#